data_a855e6ac68e8e0143778f1be09f26185
#
_entry.id   a855e6ac68e8e0143778f1be09f26185
#
_cell.length_a   1.000
_cell.length_b   1.000
_cell.length_c   1.000
_cell.angle_alpha   90.00
_cell.angle_beta   90.00
_cell.angle_gamma   90.00
#
_symmetry.space_group_name_H-M   'P 1'
#
loop_
_entity.id
_entity.type
_entity.pdbx_description
1 polymer ?
#
loop_
_entity_poly.entity_id
_entity_poly.type
_entity_poly.pdbx_seq_one_letter_code
_entity_poly.pdbx_strand_id
1 'polypeptide(L)'
;ENHGLHTVSAFDTLLVSRIAEAVRRKQKKDGKPPVNLALPINYGVHPPWHQGMYGSVMVSDEAFEQTIMHVMYGLWNDGFRKQIWINNHAQQNEIEKAVKRFMNTYQLPGFYIALEWHRAVREFFETTEHGGKLQDRFVHADEAETSLGLELFPEMVEMSYAEDTDLMPGHKYLPDGHFDKSVEDLIRPNTYRSRAGDLPLELVATPEAVVGRASLAQAGKTSRAVVAIIEYIDLLCDDILKTWPAGEVPDPEATTFRTRKEMEPYLKEPGSPGWKSVYALPRIGPH
;
A
#
# COMPACT_ATOMS: atom_id res chain seq x y z
N GLU A 1 3.92 1.08 11.68
CA GLU A 1 5.09 0.20 11.80
C GLU A 1 6.33 1.00 12.15
N ASN A 2 7.19 0.46 13.04
CA ASN A 2 8.48 1.07 13.31
C ASN A 2 9.43 0.83 12.11
N HIS A 3 10.12 1.88 11.66
CA HIS A 3 11.10 1.85 10.57
C HIS A 3 12.49 2.27 11.07
N GLY A 4 12.93 1.67 12.15
CA GLY A 4 14.20 1.99 12.78
C GLY A 4 14.15 3.25 13.65
N LEU A 5 15.15 3.41 14.50
CA LEU A 5 15.29 4.59 15.38
C LEU A 5 15.61 5.86 14.59
N HIS A 6 16.10 5.72 13.36
CA HIS A 6 16.51 6.81 12.48
C HIS A 6 15.37 7.40 11.63
N THR A 7 14.17 6.80 11.70
CA THR A 7 12.99 7.30 10.98
C THR A 7 11.75 7.33 11.88
N VAL A 8 10.57 7.39 11.31
CA VAL A 8 9.31 7.51 12.05
C VAL A 8 8.36 6.35 11.77
N SER A 9 7.55 5.99 12.75
CA SER A 9 6.55 4.91 12.60
C SER A 9 5.44 5.22 11.59
N ALA A 10 5.31 6.47 11.14
CA ALA A 10 4.41 6.86 10.07
C ALA A 10 5.06 6.78 8.67
N PHE A 11 6.19 6.11 8.54
CA PHE A 11 7.00 6.07 7.32
C PHE A 11 6.19 5.71 6.07
N ASP A 12 5.51 4.57 6.07
CA ASP A 12 4.70 4.10 4.95
C ASP A 12 3.65 5.12 4.52
N THR A 13 2.95 5.67 5.50
CA THR A 13 1.89 6.67 5.26
C THR A 13 2.46 7.95 4.68
N LEU A 14 3.59 8.44 5.19
CA LEU A 14 4.26 9.63 4.67
C LEU A 14 4.72 9.39 3.24
N LEU A 15 5.35 8.27 2.97
CA LEU A 15 5.89 7.92 1.66
C LEU A 15 4.79 7.93 0.60
N VAL A 16 3.72 7.16 0.79
CA VAL A 16 2.62 7.11 -0.19
C VAL A 16 1.88 8.44 -0.30
N SER A 17 1.79 9.22 0.77
CA SER A 17 1.19 10.57 0.75
C SER A 17 2.04 11.52 -0.08
N ARG A 18 3.37 11.51 0.05
CA ARG A 18 4.27 12.33 -0.76
C ARG A 18 4.22 11.98 -2.25
N ILE A 19 4.16 10.69 -2.57
CA ILE A 19 3.95 10.23 -3.96
C ILE A 19 2.62 10.77 -4.50
N ALA A 20 1.53 10.58 -3.79
CA ALA A 20 0.20 11.02 -4.22
C ALA A 20 0.11 12.55 -4.37
N GLU A 21 0.71 13.32 -3.46
CA GLU A 21 0.83 14.77 -3.57
C GLU A 21 1.64 15.19 -4.81
N ALA A 22 2.72 14.48 -5.12
CA ALA A 22 3.54 14.75 -6.29
C ALA A 22 2.77 14.49 -7.60
N VAL A 23 2.01 13.39 -7.69
CA VAL A 23 1.08 13.14 -8.80
C VAL A 23 0.11 14.31 -8.98
N ARG A 24 -0.56 14.70 -7.89
CA ARG A 24 -1.51 15.82 -7.92
C ARG A 24 -0.86 17.12 -8.38
N ARG A 25 0.36 17.44 -7.91
CA ARG A 25 1.11 18.64 -8.34
C ARG A 25 1.46 18.58 -9.82
N LYS A 26 1.91 17.42 -10.30
CA LYS A 26 2.22 17.19 -11.73
C LYS A 26 0.98 17.42 -12.58
N GLN A 27 -0.15 16.81 -12.25
CA GLN A 27 -1.41 16.98 -12.99
C GLN A 27 -1.86 18.45 -13.07
N LYS A 28 -1.79 19.18 -11.95
CA LYS A 28 -2.10 20.60 -11.93
C LYS A 28 -1.18 21.41 -12.86
N LYS A 29 0.13 21.11 -12.82
CA LYS A 29 1.13 21.78 -13.69
C LYS A 29 0.85 21.50 -15.18
N ASP A 30 0.41 20.28 -15.50
CA ASP A 30 0.13 19.85 -16.86
C ASP A 30 -1.29 20.24 -17.34
N GLY A 31 -2.06 20.96 -16.51
CA GLY A 31 -3.43 21.39 -16.83
C GLY A 31 -4.46 20.26 -16.84
N LYS A 32 -4.13 19.12 -16.23
CA LYS A 32 -5.02 17.96 -16.11
C LYS A 32 -5.93 18.08 -14.89
N PRO A 33 -7.08 17.36 -14.89
CA PRO A 33 -7.88 17.21 -13.67
C PRO A 33 -7.05 16.53 -12.57
N PRO A 34 -6.79 17.20 -11.44
CA PRO A 34 -5.94 16.62 -10.40
C PRO A 34 -6.71 15.58 -9.58
N VAL A 35 -6.03 14.53 -9.16
CA VAL A 35 -6.57 13.56 -8.20
C VAL A 35 -6.95 14.25 -6.89
N ASN A 36 -8.01 13.77 -6.26
CA ASN A 36 -8.36 14.10 -4.88
C ASN A 36 -7.67 13.11 -3.94
N LEU A 37 -7.10 13.63 -2.86
CA LEU A 37 -6.41 12.83 -1.87
C LEU A 37 -7.35 12.61 -0.67
N ALA A 38 -7.60 11.36 -0.36
CA ALA A 38 -8.28 10.98 0.88
C ALA A 38 -7.30 11.00 2.06
N LEU A 39 -7.81 10.97 3.27
CA LEU A 39 -6.99 10.79 4.47
C LEU A 39 -6.37 9.38 4.43
N PRO A 40 -5.07 9.26 4.70
CA PRO A 40 -4.42 7.96 4.72
C PRO A 40 -4.86 7.14 5.93
N ILE A 41 -4.77 5.81 5.81
CA ILE A 41 -4.96 4.88 6.92
C ILE A 41 -3.60 4.63 7.56
N ASN A 42 -3.44 5.03 8.82
CA ASN A 42 -2.16 4.99 9.53
C ASN A 42 -1.92 3.69 10.30
N TYR A 43 -2.95 2.90 10.55
CA TYR A 43 -2.85 1.64 11.27
C TYR A 43 -3.26 0.50 10.35
N GLY A 44 -2.45 -0.54 10.30
CA GLY A 44 -2.64 -1.66 9.39
C GLY A 44 -2.34 -3.02 10.02
N VAL A 45 -2.34 -4.02 9.17
CA VAL A 45 -1.99 -5.40 9.51
C VAL A 45 -0.51 -5.58 9.36
N HIS A 46 0.08 -6.33 10.26
CA HIS A 46 1.49 -6.67 10.23
C HIS A 46 1.68 -8.18 10.17
N PRO A 47 2.75 -8.67 9.53
CA PRO A 47 3.15 -10.06 9.67
C PRO A 47 3.33 -10.44 11.16
N PRO A 48 3.08 -11.71 11.53
CA PRO A 48 3.16 -12.13 12.94
C PRO A 48 4.50 -11.84 13.61
N TRP A 49 5.58 -11.74 12.85
CA TRP A 49 6.92 -11.43 13.34
C TRP A 49 7.13 -9.97 13.74
N HIS A 50 6.21 -9.08 13.44
CA HIS A 50 6.24 -7.69 13.95
C HIS A 50 5.61 -7.55 15.34
N GLN A 51 5.05 -8.63 15.87
CA GLN A 51 4.47 -8.61 17.21
C GLN A 51 5.55 -8.34 18.28
N GLY A 52 5.40 -7.22 18.98
CA GLY A 52 6.34 -6.79 20.00
C GLY A 52 7.46 -5.87 19.51
N MET A 53 7.51 -5.56 18.19
CA MET A 53 8.38 -4.51 17.68
C MET A 53 7.92 -3.15 18.23
N TYR A 54 8.79 -2.45 18.93
CA TYR A 54 8.48 -1.16 19.55
C TYR A 54 8.07 -0.12 18.49
N GLY A 55 7.01 0.62 18.77
CA GLY A 55 6.48 1.64 17.83
C GLY A 55 5.57 1.09 16.75
N SER A 56 5.40 -0.23 16.66
CA SER A 56 4.40 -0.86 15.79
C SER A 56 3.09 -1.11 16.55
N VAL A 57 1.97 -0.77 15.91
CA VAL A 57 0.61 -1.01 16.44
C VAL A 57 -0.14 -1.89 15.46
N MET A 58 -0.41 -3.12 15.88
CA MET A 58 -1.08 -4.11 15.04
C MET A 58 -2.60 -3.95 15.10
N VAL A 59 -3.24 -4.03 13.94
CA VAL A 59 -4.70 -4.12 13.79
C VAL A 59 -5.03 -5.51 13.26
N SER A 60 -6.14 -6.12 13.68
CA SER A 60 -6.53 -7.41 13.11
C SER A 60 -6.96 -7.28 11.65
N ASP A 61 -6.79 -8.35 10.88
CA ASP A 61 -7.16 -8.42 9.47
C ASP A 61 -8.61 -7.98 9.26
N GLU A 62 -9.53 -8.47 10.10
CA GLU A 62 -10.96 -8.15 9.98
C GLU A 62 -11.25 -6.68 10.24
N ALA A 63 -10.60 -6.07 11.25
CA ALA A 63 -10.79 -4.67 11.55
C ALA A 63 -10.23 -3.78 10.42
N PHE A 64 -9.10 -4.15 9.86
CA PHE A 64 -8.47 -3.45 8.74
C PHE A 64 -9.32 -3.56 7.47
N GLU A 65 -9.72 -4.78 7.08
CA GLU A 65 -10.61 -5.01 5.92
C GLU A 65 -11.91 -4.20 6.05
N GLN A 66 -12.55 -4.23 7.23
CA GLN A 66 -13.78 -3.46 7.46
C GLN A 66 -13.55 -1.96 7.36
N THR A 67 -12.42 -1.47 7.88
CA THR A 67 -12.08 -0.05 7.78
C THR A 67 -11.96 0.39 6.33
N ILE A 68 -11.20 -0.36 5.51
CA ILE A 68 -11.06 -0.09 4.07
C ILE A 68 -12.42 -0.09 3.39
N MET A 69 -13.23 -1.15 3.60
CA MET A 69 -14.54 -1.27 2.98
C MET A 69 -15.47 -0.11 3.32
N HIS A 70 -15.48 0.35 4.57
CA HIS A 70 -16.33 1.48 4.99
C HIS A 70 -15.84 2.81 4.41
N VAL A 71 -14.53 3.01 4.33
CA VAL A 71 -13.95 4.20 3.68
C VAL A 71 -14.30 4.19 2.18
N MET A 72 -14.12 3.06 1.50
CA MET A 72 -14.51 2.90 0.08
C MET A 72 -15.99 3.24 -0.13
N TYR A 73 -16.85 2.77 0.77
CA TYR A 73 -18.29 2.97 0.71
C TYR A 73 -18.68 4.44 0.88
N GLY A 74 -18.09 5.10 1.88
CA GLY A 74 -18.30 6.53 2.13
C GLY A 74 -17.81 7.39 0.95
N LEU A 75 -16.60 7.14 0.46
CA LEU A 75 -16.06 7.83 -0.69
C LEU A 75 -16.92 7.63 -1.94
N TRP A 76 -17.43 6.42 -2.16
CA TRP A 76 -18.36 6.15 -3.26
C TRP A 76 -19.65 6.96 -3.15
N ASN A 77 -20.22 7.03 -1.93
CA ASN A 77 -21.42 7.84 -1.64
C ASN A 77 -21.20 9.32 -1.99
N ASP A 78 -20.00 9.83 -1.74
CA ASP A 78 -19.60 11.21 -1.97
C ASP A 78 -19.17 11.49 -3.42
N GLY A 79 -19.38 10.50 -4.32
CA GLY A 79 -19.10 10.64 -5.75
C GLY A 79 -17.72 10.20 -6.20
N PHE A 80 -16.82 9.79 -5.29
CA PHE A 80 -15.47 9.29 -5.61
C PHE A 80 -15.53 7.81 -6.00
N ARG A 81 -15.95 7.54 -7.22
CA ARG A 81 -16.23 6.19 -7.75
C ARG A 81 -15.05 5.57 -8.49
N LYS A 82 -13.93 6.28 -8.59
CA LYS A 82 -12.65 5.81 -9.12
C LYS A 82 -11.62 5.96 -8.00
N GLN A 83 -11.19 4.83 -7.43
CA GLN A 83 -10.38 4.82 -6.21
C GLN A 83 -9.10 4.02 -6.46
N ILE A 84 -7.95 4.65 -6.18
CA ILE A 84 -6.64 4.01 -6.20
C ILE A 84 -6.11 3.97 -4.78
N TRP A 85 -5.89 2.77 -4.28
CA TRP A 85 -5.36 2.48 -2.96
C TRP A 85 -3.89 2.17 -3.08
N ILE A 86 -3.04 3.12 -2.66
CA ILE A 86 -1.58 2.98 -2.75
C ILE A 86 -1.06 2.42 -1.43
N ASN A 87 -0.28 1.34 -1.53
CA ASN A 87 0.31 0.65 -0.39
C ASN A 87 1.83 0.63 -0.47
N ASN A 88 2.51 0.80 0.67
CA ASN A 88 3.95 0.57 0.85
C ASN A 88 4.24 -0.63 1.75
N HIS A 89 3.38 -0.87 2.73
CA HIS A 89 3.58 -1.88 3.75
C HIS A 89 3.27 -3.31 3.27
N ALA A 90 3.82 -4.33 3.95
CA ALA A 90 3.61 -5.76 3.65
C ALA A 90 2.19 -6.27 3.97
N GLN A 91 1.16 -5.55 3.53
CA GLN A 91 -0.27 -5.84 3.74
C GLN A 91 -1.08 -5.79 2.43
N GLN A 92 -0.43 -5.99 1.29
CA GLN A 92 -1.10 -5.88 -0.02
C GLN A 92 -2.25 -6.87 -0.17
N ASN A 93 -2.07 -8.10 0.31
CA ASN A 93 -3.10 -9.15 0.25
C ASN A 93 -4.37 -8.76 1.00
N GLU A 94 -4.25 -8.10 2.14
CA GLU A 94 -5.36 -7.66 2.97
C GLU A 94 -6.13 -6.53 2.30
N ILE A 95 -5.42 -5.60 1.63
CA ILE A 95 -6.05 -4.54 0.84
C ILE A 95 -6.81 -5.14 -0.36
N GLU A 96 -6.20 -6.07 -1.08
CA GLU A 96 -6.86 -6.75 -2.21
C GLU A 96 -8.08 -7.54 -1.76
N LYS A 97 -8.02 -8.23 -0.63
CA LYS A 97 -9.17 -8.93 -0.02
C LYS A 97 -10.30 -7.96 0.31
N ALA A 98 -9.96 -6.82 0.95
CA ALA A 98 -10.93 -5.79 1.28
C ALA A 98 -11.61 -5.22 0.04
N VAL A 99 -10.86 -4.89 -1.00
CA VAL A 99 -11.39 -4.41 -2.29
C VAL A 99 -12.32 -5.44 -2.93
N LYS A 100 -11.88 -6.70 -3.04
CA LYS A 100 -12.70 -7.79 -3.59
C LYS A 100 -13.98 -8.00 -2.78
N ARG A 101 -13.87 -7.99 -1.45
CA ARG A 101 -15.01 -8.14 -0.54
C ARG A 101 -15.97 -6.95 -0.68
N PHE A 102 -15.46 -5.73 -0.77
CA PHE A 102 -16.26 -4.53 -1.03
C PHE A 102 -17.08 -4.69 -2.32
N MET A 103 -16.43 -5.04 -3.43
CA MET A 103 -17.10 -5.23 -4.71
C MET A 103 -18.19 -6.29 -4.64
N ASN A 104 -17.94 -7.41 -3.98
CA ASN A 104 -18.90 -8.50 -3.84
C ASN A 104 -20.07 -8.15 -2.91
N THR A 105 -19.80 -7.44 -1.82
CA THR A 105 -20.80 -7.14 -0.78
C THR A 105 -21.75 -6.02 -1.20
N TYR A 106 -21.21 -4.94 -1.74
CA TYR A 106 -21.99 -3.74 -2.02
C TYR A 106 -22.48 -3.67 -3.46
N GLN A 107 -21.82 -4.33 -4.39
CA GLN A 107 -22.21 -4.33 -5.80
C GLN A 107 -22.41 -2.91 -6.35
N LEU A 108 -21.42 -2.04 -6.11
CA LEU A 108 -21.42 -0.64 -6.54
C LEU A 108 -20.54 -0.49 -7.78
N PRO A 109 -21.06 0.04 -8.89
CA PRO A 109 -20.28 0.25 -10.10
C PRO A 109 -19.20 1.29 -9.87
N GLY A 110 -17.97 1.00 -10.25
CA GLY A 110 -16.83 1.87 -10.02
C GLY A 110 -15.54 1.26 -10.52
N PHE A 111 -14.45 1.95 -10.27
CA PHE A 111 -13.11 1.51 -10.60
C PHE A 111 -12.27 1.49 -9.33
N TYR A 112 -11.73 0.34 -8.96
CA TYR A 112 -11.03 0.14 -7.70
C TYR A 112 -9.70 -0.57 -7.96
N ILE A 113 -8.60 0.05 -7.56
CA ILE A 113 -7.25 -0.50 -7.71
C ILE A 113 -6.59 -0.56 -6.35
N ALA A 114 -5.99 -1.71 -6.03
CA ALA A 114 -5.00 -1.86 -4.97
C ALA A 114 -3.61 -1.86 -5.63
N LEU A 115 -2.79 -0.87 -5.32
CA LEU A 115 -1.49 -0.64 -5.94
C LEU A 115 -0.38 -0.72 -4.88
N GLU A 116 0.40 -1.79 -4.92
CA GLU A 116 1.68 -1.87 -4.23
C GLU A 116 2.73 -1.19 -5.11
N TRP A 117 3.03 0.06 -4.79
CA TRP A 117 3.71 0.96 -5.72
C TRP A 117 5.12 0.50 -6.11
N HIS A 118 5.89 -0.05 -5.16
CA HIS A 118 7.26 -0.48 -5.44
C HIS A 118 7.33 -1.69 -6.39
N ARG A 119 6.30 -2.54 -6.43
CA ARG A 119 6.20 -3.63 -7.42
C ARG A 119 5.97 -3.12 -8.84
N ALA A 120 5.28 -1.99 -8.99
CA ALA A 120 5.06 -1.38 -10.31
C ALA A 120 6.36 -0.85 -10.95
N VAL A 121 7.38 -0.58 -10.12
CA VAL A 121 8.68 0.00 -10.53
C VAL A 121 9.85 -0.79 -9.92
N ARG A 122 9.68 -2.09 -9.76
CA ARG A 122 10.61 -2.99 -9.06
C ARG A 122 12.03 -2.98 -9.62
N GLU A 123 12.20 -2.74 -10.91
CA GLU A 123 13.51 -2.68 -11.57
C GLU A 123 14.43 -1.60 -11.01
N PHE A 124 13.90 -0.61 -10.31
CA PHE A 124 14.69 0.43 -9.66
C PHE A 124 15.17 0.05 -8.25
N PHE A 125 14.70 -1.09 -7.73
CA PHE A 125 15.07 -1.63 -6.42
C PHE A 125 16.00 -2.84 -6.50
N GLU A 126 16.53 -3.13 -7.69
CA GLU A 126 17.53 -4.18 -7.89
C GLU A 126 18.88 -3.79 -7.27
N THR A 127 19.60 -4.81 -6.80
CA THR A 127 20.94 -4.64 -6.28
C THR A 127 21.95 -4.42 -7.40
N THR A 128 23.14 -3.93 -7.05
CA THR A 128 24.27 -3.76 -8.00
C THR A 128 24.65 -5.07 -8.67
N GLU A 129 24.48 -6.20 -7.98
CA GLU A 129 24.69 -7.54 -8.54
C GLU A 129 23.75 -7.83 -9.72
N HIS A 130 22.52 -7.29 -9.65
CA HIS A 130 21.50 -7.43 -10.70
C HIS A 130 21.37 -6.19 -11.59
N GLY A 131 22.38 -5.31 -11.59
CA GLY A 131 22.42 -4.13 -12.44
C GLY A 131 21.70 -2.88 -11.90
N GLY A 132 21.23 -2.93 -10.67
CA GLY A 132 20.61 -1.80 -9.96
C GLY A 132 21.63 -0.91 -9.25
N LYS A 133 21.18 -0.12 -8.31
CA LYS A 133 21.98 0.83 -7.52
C LYS A 133 22.11 0.47 -6.04
N LEU A 134 21.27 -0.41 -5.54
CA LEU A 134 21.27 -0.80 -4.14
C LEU A 134 22.42 -1.78 -3.87
N GLN A 135 23.04 -1.67 -2.71
CA GLN A 135 24.06 -2.60 -2.24
C GLN A 135 23.44 -3.72 -1.39
N ASP A 136 22.24 -3.50 -0.89
CA ASP A 136 21.49 -4.45 -0.11
C ASP A 136 20.10 -4.70 -0.71
N ARG A 137 19.44 -5.77 -0.27
CA ARG A 137 18.07 -6.10 -0.71
C ARG A 137 17.07 -5.15 -0.08
N PHE A 138 16.03 -4.84 -0.81
CA PHE A 138 14.88 -4.12 -0.29
C PHE A 138 14.04 -5.04 0.62
N VAL A 139 13.98 -4.73 1.91
CA VAL A 139 13.24 -5.50 2.92
C VAL A 139 12.47 -4.58 3.86
N HIS A 140 13.15 -3.93 4.86
CA HIS A 140 12.49 -3.10 5.87
C HIS A 140 13.46 -2.12 6.52
N ALA A 141 13.13 -0.83 6.51
CA ALA A 141 13.94 0.26 7.06
C ALA A 141 15.41 0.23 6.62
N ASP A 142 15.68 -0.40 5.50
CA ASP A 142 16.97 -0.71 4.92
C ASP A 142 17.55 0.45 4.08
N GLU A 143 18.52 0.15 3.26
CA GLU A 143 19.13 1.10 2.31
C GLU A 143 18.08 1.77 1.41
N ALA A 144 17.14 0.99 0.88
CA ALA A 144 16.14 1.49 -0.08
C ALA A 144 15.11 2.39 0.59
N GLU A 145 14.47 1.91 1.67
CA GLU A 145 13.46 2.70 2.38
C GLU A 145 14.06 3.94 3.01
N THR A 146 15.20 3.82 3.67
CA THR A 146 15.87 4.99 4.24
C THR A 146 16.27 6.01 3.16
N SER A 147 16.71 5.56 1.97
CA SER A 147 16.97 6.46 0.85
C SER A 147 15.71 7.17 0.35
N LEU A 148 14.56 6.49 0.33
CA LEU A 148 13.25 7.10 0.04
C LEU A 148 12.87 8.16 1.08
N GLY A 149 13.08 7.86 2.36
CA GLY A 149 12.87 8.82 3.44
C GLY A 149 13.72 10.08 3.28
N LEU A 150 15.02 9.91 3.03
CA LEU A 150 15.96 11.01 2.78
C LEU A 150 15.59 11.86 1.57
N GLU A 151 14.88 11.31 0.60
CA GLU A 151 14.44 12.02 -0.60
C GLU A 151 13.09 12.73 -0.41
N LEU A 152 12.13 12.08 0.23
CA LEU A 152 10.74 12.55 0.28
C LEU A 152 10.38 13.33 1.54
N PHE A 153 11.06 13.07 2.64
CA PHE A 153 10.84 13.71 3.96
C PHE A 153 12.12 13.68 4.81
N PRO A 154 13.22 14.28 4.32
CA PRO A 154 14.52 14.25 5.01
C PRO A 154 14.47 14.83 6.43
N GLU A 155 13.53 15.70 6.72
CA GLU A 155 13.30 16.28 8.05
C GLU A 155 12.83 15.25 9.09
N MET A 156 12.43 14.07 8.67
CA MET A 156 11.99 12.95 9.52
C MET A 156 13.02 11.81 9.59
N VAL A 157 14.23 12.02 9.05
CA VAL A 157 15.29 11.02 9.04
C VAL A 157 16.52 11.54 9.76
N GLU A 158 16.95 10.84 10.81
CA GLU A 158 18.12 11.16 11.61
C GLU A 158 19.15 10.02 11.51
N MET A 159 20.04 10.12 10.52
CA MET A 159 20.99 9.05 10.18
C MET A 159 21.97 8.70 11.30
N SER A 160 22.15 9.55 12.32
CA SER A 160 22.99 9.23 13.48
C SER A 160 22.44 8.07 14.33
N TYR A 161 21.17 7.73 14.16
CA TYR A 161 20.52 6.59 14.81
C TYR A 161 20.32 5.39 13.86
N ALA A 162 20.87 5.45 12.64
CA ALA A 162 20.77 4.32 11.71
C ALA A 162 21.62 3.15 12.19
N GLU A 163 20.98 2.00 12.31
CA GLU A 163 21.63 0.72 12.66
C GLU A 163 21.51 -0.24 11.49
N ASP A 164 22.51 -1.11 11.35
CA ASP A 164 22.52 -2.15 10.34
C ASP A 164 22.23 -3.50 10.98
N THR A 165 21.44 -4.33 10.32
CA THR A 165 21.22 -5.71 10.72
C THR A 165 21.43 -6.64 9.53
N ASP A 166 22.23 -7.69 9.73
CA ASP A 166 22.47 -8.74 8.71
C ASP A 166 21.44 -9.89 8.81
N LEU A 167 20.40 -9.66 9.57
CA LEU A 167 19.46 -10.71 9.95
C LEU A 167 18.34 -10.86 8.92
N MET A 168 18.72 -11.28 7.73
CA MET A 168 17.74 -12.03 6.94
C MET A 168 17.55 -13.38 7.61
N PRO A 169 16.35 -13.68 8.12
CA PRO A 169 16.04 -15.02 8.60
C PRO A 169 16.27 -15.99 7.43
N GLY A 170 17.45 -16.55 7.37
CA GLY A 170 17.88 -17.52 6.35
C GLY A 170 17.25 -18.89 6.57
N HIS A 171 16.07 -18.95 7.17
CA HIS A 171 15.40 -20.21 7.46
C HIS A 171 14.40 -20.52 6.36
N LYS A 172 14.94 -21.04 5.27
CA LYS A 172 14.10 -21.77 4.33
C LYS A 172 13.75 -23.13 4.98
N TYR A 173 12.46 -23.42 5.01
CA TYR A 173 11.94 -24.72 5.44
C TYR A 173 12.46 -25.85 4.57
N LEU A 174 12.69 -25.54 3.32
CA LEU A 174 13.03 -26.45 2.27
C LEU A 174 14.38 -26.06 1.67
N PRO A 175 15.22 -27.05 1.32
CA PRO A 175 16.50 -26.80 0.69
C PRO A 175 16.35 -25.97 -0.59
N ASP A 176 17.35 -25.12 -0.88
CA ASP A 176 17.40 -24.36 -2.12
C ASP A 176 17.27 -25.30 -3.35
N GLY A 177 16.49 -24.86 -4.32
CA GLY A 177 16.25 -25.59 -5.56
C GLY A 177 15.17 -26.68 -5.49
N HIS A 178 14.50 -26.87 -4.35
CA HIS A 178 13.43 -27.84 -4.22
C HIS A 178 12.09 -27.35 -4.77
N PHE A 179 11.86 -26.04 -4.67
CA PHE A 179 10.65 -25.37 -5.14
C PHE A 179 11.02 -24.11 -5.90
N ASP A 180 10.19 -23.76 -6.84
CA ASP A 180 10.36 -22.50 -7.54
C ASP A 180 9.98 -21.29 -6.65
N LYS A 181 10.27 -20.09 -7.13
CA LYS A 181 10.02 -18.84 -6.41
C LYS A 181 8.53 -18.50 -6.23
N SER A 182 7.63 -19.29 -6.82
CA SER A 182 6.18 -19.10 -6.66
C SER A 182 5.64 -19.70 -5.36
N VAL A 183 6.44 -20.54 -4.70
CA VAL A 183 6.10 -21.10 -3.40
C VAL A 183 6.66 -20.20 -2.32
N GLU A 184 5.80 -19.36 -1.73
CA GLU A 184 6.19 -18.59 -0.57
C GLU A 184 6.16 -19.42 0.70
N ASP A 185 7.19 -19.27 1.52
CA ASP A 185 7.28 -19.85 2.86
C ASP A 185 6.37 -19.11 3.85
N LEU A 186 5.10 -18.97 3.54
CA LEU A 186 4.15 -18.27 4.41
C LEU A 186 3.88 -19.02 5.72
N ILE A 187 4.10 -20.32 5.71
CA ILE A 187 3.94 -21.16 6.90
C ILE A 187 5.32 -21.52 7.41
N ARG A 188 5.78 -20.79 8.40
CA ARG A 188 7.05 -21.03 9.08
C ARG A 188 6.79 -21.32 10.56
N PRO A 189 6.22 -22.50 10.90
CA PRO A 189 6.03 -22.82 12.32
C PRO A 189 7.40 -22.70 13.00
N ASN A 190 7.56 -21.80 13.94
CA ASN A 190 8.78 -21.51 14.70
C ASN A 190 9.83 -20.59 14.06
N THR A 191 9.61 -20.00 12.90
CA THR A 191 10.60 -19.07 12.32
C THR A 191 10.63 -17.70 13.00
N TYR A 192 9.55 -17.31 13.62
CA TYR A 192 9.46 -16.08 14.43
C TYR A 192 9.76 -16.32 15.92
N ARG A 193 10.33 -17.48 16.25
CA ARG A 193 10.87 -17.75 17.59
C ARG A 193 12.38 -17.83 17.50
N SER A 194 13.05 -17.03 18.29
CA SER A 194 14.50 -17.08 18.34
C SER A 194 14.98 -18.38 18.95
N ARG A 195 16.22 -18.75 18.62
CA ARG A 195 16.92 -19.86 19.30
C ARG A 195 17.13 -19.60 20.80
N ALA A 196 16.96 -18.37 21.26
CA ALA A 196 17.11 -17.96 22.66
C ALA A 196 15.83 -18.09 23.48
N GLY A 197 14.80 -18.80 23.03
CA GLY A 197 13.58 -19.05 23.77
C GLY A 197 12.31 -18.63 23.04
N ASP A 198 11.31 -18.16 23.79
CA ASP A 198 9.97 -17.87 23.27
C ASP A 198 9.80 -16.47 22.70
N LEU A 199 10.91 -15.71 22.55
CA LEU A 199 10.84 -14.36 21.98
C LEU A 199 10.64 -14.42 20.45
N PRO A 200 9.81 -13.52 19.88
CA PRO A 200 9.70 -13.36 18.45
C PRO A 200 11.07 -13.10 17.80
N LEU A 201 11.30 -13.66 16.63
CA LEU A 201 12.57 -13.55 15.93
C LEU A 201 12.97 -12.08 15.72
N GLU A 202 12.01 -11.21 15.45
CA GLU A 202 12.21 -9.79 15.19
C GLU A 202 12.64 -9.01 16.43
N LEU A 203 12.14 -9.36 17.60
CA LEU A 203 12.61 -8.77 18.86
C LEU A 203 14.04 -9.14 19.19
N VAL A 204 14.50 -10.29 18.74
CA VAL A 204 15.86 -10.78 18.98
C VAL A 204 16.79 -10.44 17.84
N ALA A 205 16.26 -10.50 16.64
CA ALA A 205 17.03 -10.35 15.41
C ALA A 205 17.10 -8.90 14.91
N THR A 206 16.06 -8.10 15.22
CA THR A 206 15.97 -6.70 14.77
C THR A 206 15.42 -5.78 15.87
N PRO A 207 16.08 -5.70 17.05
CA PRO A 207 15.60 -4.84 18.13
C PRO A 207 15.50 -3.36 17.70
N GLU A 208 16.29 -2.98 16.71
CA GLU A 208 16.32 -1.65 16.11
C GLU A 208 15.20 -1.44 15.07
N ALA A 209 14.40 -2.47 14.79
CA ALA A 209 13.38 -2.46 13.73
C ALA A 209 13.95 -2.13 12.34
N VAL A 210 15.07 -2.76 12.00
CA VAL A 210 15.73 -2.67 10.68
C VAL A 210 16.02 -4.09 10.19
N VAL A 211 15.71 -4.38 8.94
CA VAL A 211 16.11 -5.62 8.26
C VAL A 211 16.90 -5.25 7.00
N GLY A 212 18.23 -5.15 7.16
CA GLY A 212 19.15 -4.72 6.12
C GLY A 212 20.11 -3.64 6.62
N ARG A 213 20.67 -2.87 5.71
CA ARG A 213 21.73 -1.90 6.00
C ARG A 213 21.28 -0.46 5.74
N ALA A 214 20.68 0.16 6.75
CA ALA A 214 20.25 1.56 6.71
C ALA A 214 21.40 2.54 6.52
N SER A 215 22.61 2.20 7.02
CA SER A 215 23.80 3.05 6.90
C SER A 215 24.23 3.31 5.46
N LEU A 216 23.84 2.46 4.51
CA LEU A 216 24.13 2.60 3.09
C LEU A 216 23.21 3.59 2.36
N ALA A 217 22.17 4.08 3.05
CA ALA A 217 21.18 4.95 2.44
C ALA A 217 21.77 6.30 2.01
N GLN A 218 21.31 6.79 0.88
CA GLN A 218 21.69 8.10 0.34
C GLN A 218 20.51 8.71 -0.43
N ALA A 219 20.28 10.00 -0.22
CA ALA A 219 19.33 10.74 -1.04
C ALA A 219 19.70 10.60 -2.53
N GLY A 220 18.70 10.39 -3.37
CA GLY A 220 18.88 10.26 -4.82
C GLY A 220 19.11 8.83 -5.32
N LYS A 221 19.37 7.84 -4.46
CA LYS A 221 19.48 6.43 -4.90
C LYS A 221 18.16 5.92 -5.50
N THR A 222 17.05 6.35 -4.96
CA THR A 222 15.69 5.92 -5.32
C THR A 222 14.92 6.93 -6.17
N SER A 223 15.51 8.07 -6.53
CA SER A 223 14.84 9.13 -7.30
C SER A 223 14.18 8.63 -8.59
N ARG A 224 14.82 7.70 -9.29
CA ARG A 224 14.24 7.13 -10.53
C ARG A 224 12.97 6.34 -10.26
N ALA A 225 12.91 5.59 -9.16
CA ALA A 225 11.72 4.88 -8.74
C ALA A 225 10.58 5.87 -8.42
N VAL A 226 10.90 6.93 -7.69
CA VAL A 226 9.93 7.99 -7.33
C VAL A 226 9.37 8.68 -8.58
N VAL A 227 10.23 9.06 -9.53
CA VAL A 227 9.79 9.66 -10.80
C VAL A 227 8.91 8.67 -11.59
N ALA A 228 9.37 7.43 -11.71
CA ALA A 228 8.66 6.40 -12.48
C ALA A 228 7.27 6.10 -11.92
N ILE A 229 7.12 6.00 -10.59
CA ILE A 229 5.80 5.74 -9.99
C ILE A 229 4.85 6.95 -10.13
N ILE A 230 5.37 8.18 -10.04
CA ILE A 230 4.55 9.37 -10.28
C ILE A 230 4.03 9.38 -11.71
N GLU A 231 4.88 9.10 -12.69
CA GLU A 231 4.48 9.00 -14.10
C GLU A 231 3.50 7.84 -14.34
N TYR A 232 3.76 6.67 -13.74
CA TYR A 232 2.88 5.52 -13.84
C TYR A 232 1.46 5.84 -13.35
N ILE A 233 1.34 6.45 -12.17
CA ILE A 233 0.02 6.80 -11.60
C ILE A 233 -0.65 7.90 -12.44
N ASP A 234 0.09 8.87 -12.93
CA ASP A 234 -0.46 9.93 -13.81
C ASP A 234 -1.03 9.35 -15.11
N LEU A 235 -0.29 8.46 -15.79
CA LEU A 235 -0.75 7.75 -16.98
C LEU A 235 -1.95 6.84 -16.69
N LEU A 236 -1.94 6.13 -15.55
CA LEU A 236 -3.06 5.32 -15.10
C LEU A 236 -4.33 6.16 -14.94
N CYS A 237 -4.21 7.35 -14.34
CA CYS A 237 -5.32 8.28 -14.21
C CYS A 237 -5.83 8.76 -15.58
N ASP A 238 -4.95 9.06 -16.53
CA ASP A 238 -5.31 9.44 -17.88
C ASP A 238 -6.10 8.32 -18.59
N ASP A 239 -5.65 7.08 -18.52
CA ASP A 239 -6.31 5.94 -19.12
C ASP A 239 -7.69 5.66 -18.50
N ILE A 240 -7.79 5.79 -17.17
CA ILE A 240 -9.07 5.67 -16.46
C ILE A 240 -10.05 6.75 -16.93
N LEU A 241 -9.62 8.01 -16.98
CA LEU A 241 -10.48 9.13 -17.36
C LEU A 241 -10.79 9.18 -18.85
N LYS A 242 -9.93 8.62 -19.68
CA LYS A 242 -10.19 8.42 -21.12
C LYS A 242 -11.29 7.40 -21.36
N THR A 243 -11.31 6.34 -20.56
CA THR A 243 -12.30 5.25 -20.69
C THR A 243 -13.62 5.60 -20.01
N TRP A 244 -13.53 6.20 -18.82
CA TRP A 244 -14.67 6.66 -18.01
C TRP A 244 -14.44 8.10 -17.56
N PRO A 245 -14.90 9.08 -18.33
CA PRO A 245 -14.78 10.50 -17.96
C PRO A 245 -15.31 10.84 -16.58
N ALA A 246 -15.05 12.05 -16.09
CA ALA A 246 -15.56 12.50 -14.81
C ALA A 246 -17.09 12.35 -14.74
N GLY A 247 -17.59 11.79 -13.64
CA GLY A 247 -19.02 11.47 -13.45
C GLY A 247 -19.48 10.14 -14.05
N GLU A 248 -18.71 9.53 -14.94
CA GLU A 248 -19.06 8.24 -15.54
C GLU A 248 -18.42 7.07 -14.78
N VAL A 249 -19.08 5.93 -14.81
CA VAL A 249 -18.64 4.65 -14.25
C VAL A 249 -18.93 3.52 -15.23
N PRO A 250 -18.29 2.35 -15.08
CA PRO A 250 -18.68 1.17 -15.84
C PRO A 250 -20.18 0.90 -15.74
N ASP A 251 -20.76 0.34 -16.78
CA ASP A 251 -22.18 -0.01 -16.77
C ASP A 251 -22.50 -0.91 -15.58
N PRO A 252 -23.46 -0.52 -14.73
CA PRO A 252 -23.88 -1.36 -13.60
C PRO A 252 -24.19 -2.80 -14.02
N GLU A 253 -24.95 -3.00 -15.10
CA GLU A 253 -25.34 -4.34 -15.55
C GLU A 253 -24.19 -5.19 -16.10
N ALA A 254 -23.09 -4.56 -16.48
CA ALA A 254 -21.88 -5.26 -16.91
C ALA A 254 -20.92 -5.62 -15.75
N THR A 255 -21.05 -4.95 -14.59
CA THR A 255 -20.06 -5.04 -13.52
C THR A 255 -20.62 -5.45 -12.16
N THR A 256 -21.95 -5.41 -12.01
CA THR A 256 -22.64 -5.76 -10.74
C THR A 256 -23.91 -6.55 -11.03
N PHE A 257 -24.57 -7.06 -9.98
CA PHE A 257 -25.92 -7.64 -10.10
C PHE A 257 -27.05 -6.59 -10.03
N ARG A 258 -26.69 -5.30 -10.00
CA ARG A 258 -27.66 -4.21 -9.95
C ARG A 258 -28.01 -3.73 -11.34
N THR A 259 -29.29 -3.42 -11.54
CA THR A 259 -29.73 -2.83 -12.81
C THR A 259 -29.37 -1.35 -12.89
N ARG A 260 -29.27 -0.84 -14.10
CA ARG A 260 -29.07 0.60 -14.34
C ARG A 260 -30.18 1.44 -13.70
N LYS A 261 -31.43 0.99 -13.83
CA LYS A 261 -32.60 1.67 -13.23
C LYS A 261 -32.50 1.73 -11.71
N GLU A 262 -32.07 0.64 -11.07
CA GLU A 262 -31.85 0.60 -9.61
C GLU A 262 -30.76 1.59 -9.18
N MET A 263 -29.68 1.68 -9.95
CA MET A 263 -28.53 2.52 -9.61
C MET A 263 -28.69 3.99 -9.97
N GLU A 264 -29.58 4.34 -10.87
CA GLU A 264 -29.75 5.72 -11.36
C GLU A 264 -29.82 6.80 -10.25
N PRO A 265 -30.61 6.65 -9.18
CA PRO A 265 -30.68 7.68 -8.12
C PRO A 265 -29.38 7.85 -7.35
N TYR A 266 -28.56 6.78 -7.23
CA TYR A 266 -27.32 6.76 -6.49
C TYR A 266 -26.13 7.24 -7.32
N LEU A 267 -26.27 7.20 -8.64
CA LEU A 267 -25.25 7.68 -9.60
C LEU A 267 -25.30 9.18 -9.87
N LYS A 268 -26.38 9.85 -9.46
CA LYS A 268 -26.49 11.30 -9.55
C LYS A 268 -25.43 12.00 -8.71
N GLU A 269 -25.18 13.26 -9.00
CA GLU A 269 -24.29 14.11 -8.20
C GLU A 269 -24.80 14.20 -6.76
N PRO A 270 -23.96 13.95 -5.76
CA PRO A 270 -24.36 14.03 -4.35
C PRO A 270 -25.05 15.35 -4.01
N GLY A 271 -26.20 15.26 -3.36
CA GLY A 271 -27.01 16.43 -3.01
C GLY A 271 -27.87 17.02 -4.14
N SER A 272 -27.76 16.53 -5.37
CA SER A 272 -28.59 16.99 -6.50
C SER A 272 -30.03 16.47 -6.41
N PRO A 273 -31.00 17.09 -7.15
CA PRO A 273 -32.39 16.63 -7.16
C PRO A 273 -32.51 15.16 -7.59
N GLY A 274 -33.13 14.36 -6.74
CA GLY A 274 -33.35 12.93 -6.98
C GLY A 274 -32.14 12.04 -6.69
N TRP A 275 -31.01 12.57 -6.17
CA TRP A 275 -29.94 11.77 -5.60
C TRP A 275 -30.40 11.05 -4.33
N LYS A 276 -29.91 9.84 -4.15
CA LYS A 276 -30.10 9.07 -2.92
C LYS A 276 -28.76 8.61 -2.37
N SER A 277 -28.63 8.69 -1.06
CA SER A 277 -27.46 8.14 -0.38
C SER A 277 -27.42 6.62 -0.48
N VAL A 278 -26.27 6.08 -0.83
CA VAL A 278 -26.03 4.65 -0.95
C VAL A 278 -26.21 3.89 0.37
N TYR A 279 -26.17 4.57 1.51
CA TYR A 279 -26.44 3.97 2.81
C TYR A 279 -27.87 3.42 2.95
N ALA A 280 -28.81 3.88 2.10
CA ALA A 280 -30.15 3.34 2.00
C ALA A 280 -30.29 2.16 1.02
N LEU A 281 -29.20 1.81 0.31
CA LEU A 281 -29.22 0.73 -0.67
C LEU A 281 -29.04 -0.63 0.00
N PRO A 282 -29.92 -1.62 -0.22
CA PRO A 282 -29.75 -2.95 0.32
C PRO A 282 -28.45 -3.60 -0.18
N ARG A 283 -27.76 -4.31 0.69
CA ARG A 283 -26.61 -5.14 0.32
C ARG A 283 -27.10 -6.37 -0.44
N ILE A 284 -26.34 -6.82 -1.45
CA ILE A 284 -26.69 -8.00 -2.25
C ILE A 284 -25.73 -9.15 -1.94
N GLY A 285 -24.46 -8.84 -1.74
CA GLY A 285 -23.42 -9.84 -1.53
C GLY A 285 -23.42 -10.42 -0.11
N PRO A 286 -22.63 -11.45 0.13
CA PRO A 286 -22.45 -12.04 1.46
C PRO A 286 -21.93 -11.01 2.46
N HIS A 287 -22.43 -11.10 3.66
CA HIS A 287 -22.10 -10.21 4.79
C HIS A 287 -20.79 -10.59 5.44
#